data_f9dbc08dac971ec0a39602e226db25a9
#
_entry.id   f9dbc08dac971ec0a39602e226db25a9
#
_cell.length_a   1.000
_cell.length_b   1.000
_cell.length_c   1.000
_cell.angle_alpha   90.00
_cell.angle_beta   90.00
_cell.angle_gamma   90.00
#
_symmetry.space_group_name_H-M   'P 1'
#
loop_
_entity.id
_entity.type
_entity.pdbx_description
1 polymer ?
#
loop_
_entity_poly.entity_id
_entity_poly.type
_entity_poly.pdbx_seq_one_letter_code
_entity_poly.pdbx_strand_id
1 'polypeptide(L)'
;MDYNSNTFPVITINGLHYIKSVIVSDNPYELTLLCDTSWEGEVFEVPATVEHKGREYTVTGIDVGQSTQLKNLRELRIPPTVRHIFPEACVGIKSLRKVNIPDHCRVHSGAFAECGIEELILGEYVIFEEGCFDGIRTKQVNIPDTTKWVPSRIEDESDSCIEPIPVSSDSMYDILGFIFRYSIWHYMELLKRARKGDEWAKREFASGISSMNFMISVTQNESLYKPPFSPTEILCLLDENEKHWISQFEENQERIMNMNSSEDDLPF
;
A
#
# COMPACT_ATOMS: atom_id res chain seq x y z
N MET A 1 -9.22 5.22 15.83
CA MET A 1 -9.54 6.66 16.04
C MET A 1 -10.10 7.17 14.73
N ASP A 2 -11.37 7.57 14.73
CA ASP A 2 -11.96 8.20 13.55
C ASP A 2 -11.31 9.56 13.36
N TYR A 3 -10.40 9.65 12.41
CA TYR A 3 -9.83 10.90 11.93
C TYR A 3 -10.91 11.69 11.19
N ASN A 4 -11.68 12.45 11.95
CA ASN A 4 -12.64 13.37 11.38
C ASN A 4 -11.88 14.64 10.99
N SER A 5 -11.61 14.84 9.70
CA SER A 5 -10.95 16.02 9.10
C SER A 5 -11.62 17.36 9.49
N ASN A 6 -12.74 17.30 10.18
CA ASN A 6 -13.46 18.48 10.71
C ASN A 6 -12.87 19.08 11.99
N THR A 7 -11.78 18.53 12.55
CA THR A 7 -11.26 18.97 13.86
C THR A 7 -10.16 20.03 13.74
N PHE A 8 -9.49 20.14 12.60
CA PHE A 8 -8.38 21.07 12.40
C PHE A 8 -8.69 22.10 11.30
N PRO A 9 -8.41 23.40 11.54
CA PRO A 9 -8.62 24.41 10.52
C PRO A 9 -7.69 24.17 9.33
N VAL A 10 -8.29 24.03 8.13
CA VAL A 10 -7.56 23.93 6.87
C VAL A 10 -7.02 25.32 6.51
N ILE A 11 -5.75 25.37 6.12
CA ILE A 11 -5.05 26.56 5.66
C ILE A 11 -4.77 26.38 4.16
N THR A 12 -5.22 27.32 3.34
CA THR A 12 -4.94 27.30 1.90
C THR A 12 -3.76 28.22 1.59
N ILE A 13 -2.71 27.67 0.98
CA ILE A 13 -1.50 28.39 0.55
C ILE A 13 -1.19 27.99 -0.89
N ASN A 14 -1.14 28.96 -1.80
CA ASN A 14 -0.88 28.74 -3.23
C ASN A 14 -1.78 27.67 -3.89
N GLY A 15 -3.04 27.58 -3.46
CA GLY A 15 -4.01 26.59 -3.95
C GLY A 15 -3.86 25.20 -3.36
N LEU A 16 -2.90 24.96 -2.47
CA LEU A 16 -2.72 23.71 -1.73
C LEU A 16 -3.32 23.84 -0.33
N HIS A 17 -3.85 22.74 0.19
CA HIS A 17 -4.48 22.68 1.50
C HIS A 17 -3.56 22.04 2.53
N TYR A 18 -3.51 22.63 3.70
CA TYR A 18 -2.67 22.19 4.81
C TYR A 18 -3.43 22.20 6.12
N ILE A 19 -3.03 21.33 7.03
CA ILE A 19 -3.40 21.38 8.45
C ILE A 19 -2.13 21.49 9.29
N LYS A 20 -2.26 21.91 10.54
CA LYS A 20 -1.13 21.88 11.48
C LYS A 20 -0.77 20.44 11.85
N SER A 21 0.52 20.12 11.91
CA SER A 21 1.04 18.78 12.25
C SER A 21 0.97 18.49 13.76
N VAL A 22 -0.14 18.82 14.42
CA VAL A 22 -0.30 18.71 15.89
C VAL A 22 -0.29 17.26 16.42
N ILE A 23 -0.39 16.27 15.55
CA ILE A 23 -0.44 14.86 15.96
C ILE A 23 0.96 14.28 16.14
N VAL A 24 1.93 14.77 15.37
CA VAL A 24 3.29 14.22 15.32
C VAL A 24 4.35 15.21 15.79
N SER A 25 3.97 16.45 16.05
CA SER A 25 4.90 17.50 16.47
C SER A 25 4.21 18.59 17.28
N ASP A 26 4.87 19.03 18.36
CA ASP A 26 4.48 20.21 19.13
C ASP A 26 4.96 21.52 18.48
N ASN A 27 5.68 21.42 17.35
CA ASN A 27 6.20 22.58 16.65
C ASN A 27 5.06 23.30 15.88
N PRO A 28 4.69 24.52 16.24
CA PRO A 28 3.59 25.24 15.62
C PRO A 28 3.87 25.68 14.16
N TYR A 29 5.12 25.50 13.69
CA TYR A 29 5.56 25.88 12.34
C TYR A 29 5.67 24.67 11.41
N GLU A 30 5.09 23.55 11.79
CA GLU A 30 5.01 22.35 10.95
C GLU A 30 3.60 22.15 10.40
N LEU A 31 3.54 21.76 9.13
CA LEU A 31 2.30 21.53 8.40
C LEU A 31 2.28 20.15 7.77
N THR A 32 1.08 19.60 7.70
CA THR A 32 0.74 18.43 6.91
C THR A 32 -0.02 18.88 5.66
N LEU A 33 0.46 18.47 4.50
CA LEU A 33 -0.21 18.67 3.22
C LEU A 33 -1.37 17.70 3.09
N LEU A 34 -2.54 18.19 2.66
CA LEU A 34 -3.69 17.36 2.31
C LEU A 34 -3.67 17.03 0.81
N CYS A 35 -3.73 15.76 0.47
CA CYS A 35 -3.83 15.29 -0.92
C CYS A 35 -5.25 15.45 -1.50
N ASP A 36 -5.93 16.54 -1.18
CA ASP A 36 -7.27 16.88 -1.68
C ASP A 36 -7.25 17.91 -2.82
N THR A 37 -6.06 18.33 -3.22
CA THR A 37 -5.87 19.38 -4.21
C THR A 37 -6.19 18.87 -5.62
N SER A 38 -6.92 19.68 -6.39
CA SER A 38 -7.13 19.45 -7.82
C SER A 38 -5.85 19.73 -8.61
N TRP A 39 -4.91 18.79 -8.57
CA TRP A 39 -3.68 18.88 -9.35
C TRP A 39 -3.91 18.27 -10.73
N GLU A 40 -3.78 19.07 -11.77
CA GLU A 40 -3.97 18.62 -13.15
C GLU A 40 -2.66 18.18 -13.83
N GLY A 41 -1.49 18.45 -13.19
CA GLY A 41 -0.17 18.12 -13.71
C GLY A 41 0.16 16.63 -13.57
N GLU A 42 1.12 16.17 -14.38
CA GLU A 42 1.65 14.80 -14.31
C GLU A 42 2.68 14.61 -13.18
N VAL A 43 3.35 15.69 -12.74
CA VAL A 43 4.36 15.68 -11.70
C VAL A 43 3.92 16.61 -10.58
N PHE A 44 3.86 16.12 -9.37
CA PHE A 44 3.62 16.92 -8.18
C PHE A 44 4.86 16.89 -7.27
N GLU A 45 5.44 18.06 -7.06
CA GLU A 45 6.52 18.26 -6.12
C GLU A 45 5.96 18.85 -4.82
N VAL A 46 5.99 18.07 -3.74
CA VAL A 46 5.54 18.53 -2.43
C VAL A 46 6.49 19.62 -1.96
N PRO A 47 6.00 20.81 -1.59
CA PRO A 47 6.88 21.88 -1.10
C PRO A 47 7.55 21.49 0.22
N ALA A 48 8.86 21.69 0.34
CA ALA A 48 9.58 21.47 1.61
C ALA A 48 9.17 22.51 2.65
N THR A 49 8.99 23.77 2.22
CA THR A 49 8.54 24.90 3.06
C THR A 49 7.51 25.73 2.32
N VAL A 50 6.67 26.43 3.07
CA VAL A 50 5.70 27.39 2.54
C VAL A 50 5.63 28.63 3.41
N GLU A 51 5.43 29.80 2.78
CA GLU A 51 5.25 31.05 3.50
C GLU A 51 3.76 31.39 3.65
N HIS A 52 3.33 31.71 4.87
CA HIS A 52 1.98 32.17 5.14
C HIS A 52 2.00 33.33 6.17
N LYS A 53 1.43 34.47 5.80
CA LYS A 53 1.36 35.68 6.65
C LYS A 53 2.72 36.14 7.20
N GLY A 54 3.75 36.10 6.34
CA GLY A 54 5.12 36.52 6.69
C GLY A 54 5.86 35.55 7.61
N ARG A 55 5.42 34.27 7.68
CA ARG A 55 6.09 33.20 8.43
C ARG A 55 6.32 32.01 7.52
N GLU A 56 7.48 31.40 7.66
CA GLU A 56 7.81 30.15 7.00
C GLU A 56 7.34 28.95 7.84
N TYR A 57 6.78 27.97 7.16
CA TYR A 57 6.33 26.70 7.73
C TYR A 57 7.00 25.55 6.98
N THR A 58 7.39 24.51 7.69
CA THR A 58 7.97 23.28 7.12
C THR A 58 6.87 22.26 6.88
N VAL A 59 6.86 21.65 5.71
CA VAL A 59 5.95 20.54 5.40
C VAL A 59 6.59 19.25 5.88
N THR A 60 5.98 18.62 6.89
CA THR A 60 6.51 17.41 7.55
C THR A 60 5.62 16.18 7.40
N GLY A 61 4.40 16.36 6.89
CA GLY A 61 3.44 15.28 6.68
C GLY A 61 2.68 15.39 5.37
N ILE A 62 2.17 14.24 4.90
CA ILE A 62 1.21 14.12 3.81
C ILE A 62 0.05 13.29 4.34
N ASP A 63 -1.18 13.79 4.23
CA ASP A 63 -2.39 13.15 4.74
C ASP A 63 -3.44 12.99 3.65
N VAL A 64 -4.44 12.16 3.96
CA VAL A 64 -5.55 11.90 3.06
C VAL A 64 -6.30 13.18 2.74
N GLY A 65 -6.48 13.39 1.45
CA GLY A 65 -7.44 14.34 0.94
C GLY A 65 -8.46 13.56 0.09
N GLN A 66 -9.28 14.27 -0.66
CA GLN A 66 -10.14 13.62 -1.65
C GLN A 66 -9.30 13.23 -2.88
N SER A 67 -8.55 12.15 -2.77
CA SER A 67 -7.57 11.66 -3.76
C SER A 67 -8.13 11.43 -5.17
N THR A 68 -9.44 11.40 -5.33
CA THR A 68 -10.12 11.32 -6.63
C THR A 68 -9.76 12.44 -7.61
N GLN A 69 -9.12 13.49 -7.15
CA GLN A 69 -8.74 14.66 -7.95
C GLN A 69 -7.34 14.56 -8.60
N LEU A 70 -6.53 13.56 -8.22
CA LEU A 70 -5.17 13.38 -8.75
C LEU A 70 -5.08 12.43 -9.95
N LYS A 71 -6.07 12.45 -10.83
CA LYS A 71 -6.25 11.47 -11.92
C LYS A 71 -5.12 11.42 -12.94
N ASN A 72 -4.38 12.51 -13.10
CA ASN A 72 -3.29 12.62 -14.09
C ASN A 72 -1.90 12.48 -13.47
N LEU A 73 -1.81 12.42 -12.13
CA LEU A 73 -0.54 12.38 -11.43
C LEU A 73 0.24 11.10 -11.76
N ARG A 74 1.45 11.25 -12.30
CA ARG A 74 2.36 10.16 -12.67
C ARG A 74 3.57 10.08 -11.75
N GLU A 75 4.06 11.20 -11.25
CA GLU A 75 5.21 11.27 -10.37
C GLU A 75 4.92 12.13 -9.16
N LEU A 76 5.15 11.59 -7.96
CA LEU A 76 5.07 12.30 -6.69
C LEU A 76 6.49 12.42 -6.13
N ARG A 77 6.97 13.67 -6.01
CA ARG A 77 8.28 14.00 -5.43
C ARG A 77 8.09 14.49 -4.01
N ILE A 78 8.62 13.73 -3.06
CA ILE A 78 8.49 14.01 -1.63
C ILE A 78 9.82 14.55 -1.11
N PRO A 79 9.84 15.75 -0.49
CA PRO A 79 11.08 16.37 0.00
C PRO A 79 11.58 15.69 1.28
N PRO A 80 12.88 15.87 1.62
CA PRO A 80 13.47 15.28 2.83
C PRO A 80 12.89 15.80 4.15
N THR A 81 12.08 16.86 4.12
CA THR A 81 11.40 17.40 5.30
C THR A 81 10.22 16.55 5.75
N VAL A 82 9.63 15.75 4.86
CA VAL A 82 8.48 14.90 5.15
C VAL A 82 8.93 13.71 5.98
N ARG A 83 8.30 13.54 7.15
CA ARG A 83 8.55 12.48 8.12
C ARG A 83 7.42 11.46 8.21
N HIS A 84 6.21 11.85 7.80
CA HIS A 84 5.02 11.01 7.88
C HIS A 84 4.21 11.08 6.60
N ILE A 85 3.87 9.91 6.06
CA ILE A 85 2.85 9.74 5.03
C ILE A 85 1.73 8.96 5.71
N PHE A 86 0.66 9.70 6.05
CA PHE A 86 -0.41 9.21 6.93
C PHE A 86 -1.24 8.09 6.29
N PRO A 87 -2.07 7.38 7.08
CA PRO A 87 -2.88 6.28 6.56
C PRO A 87 -3.72 6.71 5.35
N GLU A 88 -3.70 5.89 4.31
CA GLU A 88 -4.49 6.10 3.08
C GLU A 88 -4.22 7.41 2.32
N ALA A 89 -3.15 8.16 2.66
CA ALA A 89 -2.86 9.49 2.12
C ALA A 89 -2.92 9.57 0.58
N CYS A 90 -2.48 8.53 -0.11
CA CYS A 90 -2.43 8.46 -1.58
C CYS A 90 -3.15 7.22 -2.14
N VAL A 91 -4.05 6.61 -1.38
CA VAL A 91 -4.72 5.36 -1.78
C VAL A 91 -5.40 5.47 -3.14
N GLY A 92 -5.23 4.45 -3.99
CA GLY A 92 -5.99 4.30 -5.23
C GLY A 92 -5.62 5.25 -6.37
N ILE A 93 -4.49 5.98 -6.31
CA ILE A 93 -4.03 6.83 -7.42
C ILE A 93 -3.49 5.95 -8.55
N LYS A 94 -4.38 5.44 -9.40
CA LYS A 94 -4.05 4.48 -10.47
C LYS A 94 -3.10 5.04 -11.54
N SER A 95 -3.04 6.37 -11.71
CA SER A 95 -2.14 7.06 -12.66
C SER A 95 -0.71 7.18 -12.15
N LEU A 96 -0.48 7.14 -10.82
CA LEU A 96 0.83 7.31 -10.19
C LEU A 96 1.77 6.18 -10.61
N ARG A 97 2.95 6.53 -11.13
CA ARG A 97 3.94 5.57 -11.65
C ARG A 97 5.23 5.60 -10.86
N LYS A 98 5.57 6.77 -10.31
CA LYS A 98 6.85 6.97 -9.64
C LYS A 98 6.68 7.73 -8.34
N VAL A 99 7.30 7.20 -7.28
CA VAL A 99 7.35 7.82 -5.95
C VAL A 99 8.73 7.65 -5.36
N ASN A 100 9.24 8.68 -4.71
CA ASN A 100 10.37 8.58 -3.80
C ASN A 100 9.90 8.73 -2.35
N ILE A 101 10.35 7.86 -1.48
CA ILE A 101 10.16 7.96 -0.04
C ILE A 101 11.46 8.50 0.56
N PRO A 102 11.46 9.65 1.24
CA PRO A 102 12.68 10.23 1.78
C PRO A 102 13.21 9.46 3.00
N ASP A 103 14.47 9.76 3.37
CA ASP A 103 15.10 9.20 4.55
C ASP A 103 14.30 9.50 5.83
N HIS A 104 14.32 8.55 6.78
CA HIS A 104 13.64 8.67 8.07
C HIS A 104 12.12 8.91 8.00
N CYS A 105 11.50 8.58 6.88
CA CYS A 105 10.05 8.70 6.70
C CYS A 105 9.32 7.48 7.25
N ARG A 106 8.19 7.71 7.92
CA ARG A 106 7.23 6.65 8.29
C ARG A 106 6.08 6.63 7.29
N VAL A 107 5.90 5.50 6.64
CA VAL A 107 4.81 5.26 5.70
C VAL A 107 3.76 4.42 6.41
N HIS A 108 2.63 5.05 6.71
CA HIS A 108 1.56 4.44 7.49
C HIS A 108 0.71 3.47 6.67
N SER A 109 -0.14 2.70 7.36
CA SER A 109 -0.96 1.65 6.76
C SER A 109 -1.80 2.17 5.59
N GLY A 110 -1.78 1.43 4.47
CA GLY A 110 -2.56 1.76 3.27
C GLY A 110 -2.13 3.03 2.52
N ALA A 111 -1.08 3.74 2.93
CA ALA A 111 -0.72 5.07 2.40
C ALA A 111 -0.65 5.15 0.87
N PHE A 112 -0.14 4.12 0.20
CA PHE A 112 -0.08 3.99 -1.26
C PHE A 112 -0.78 2.75 -1.78
N ALA A 113 -1.69 2.17 -0.99
CA ALA A 113 -2.40 0.98 -1.45
C ALA A 113 -3.13 1.23 -2.76
N GLU A 114 -3.14 0.23 -3.62
CA GLU A 114 -3.81 0.24 -4.93
C GLU A 114 -3.34 1.33 -5.91
N CYS A 115 -2.18 1.92 -5.69
CA CYS A 115 -1.56 2.86 -6.62
C CYS A 115 -0.97 2.14 -7.83
N GLY A 116 -0.85 2.88 -8.94
CA GLY A 116 -0.23 2.38 -10.17
C GLY A 116 1.31 2.38 -10.16
N ILE A 117 1.95 2.44 -8.99
CA ILE A 117 3.41 2.64 -8.84
C ILE A 117 4.20 1.52 -9.49
N GLU A 118 5.07 1.88 -10.43
CA GLU A 118 5.99 1.00 -11.15
C GLU A 118 7.44 1.21 -10.68
N GLU A 119 7.80 2.43 -10.28
CA GLU A 119 9.10 2.81 -9.76
C GLU A 119 8.95 3.37 -8.34
N LEU A 120 9.49 2.63 -7.36
CA LEU A 120 9.53 3.00 -5.96
C LEU A 120 10.97 3.17 -5.51
N ILE A 121 11.33 4.40 -5.09
CA ILE A 121 12.65 4.75 -4.59
C ILE A 121 12.54 4.93 -3.08
N LEU A 122 13.31 4.19 -2.31
CA LEU A 122 13.29 4.22 -0.85
C LEU A 122 14.58 4.86 -0.33
N GLY A 123 14.42 5.79 0.60
CA GLY A 123 15.51 6.34 1.39
C GLY A 123 15.94 5.42 2.53
N GLU A 124 16.93 5.86 3.27
CA GLU A 124 17.45 5.16 4.44
C GLU A 124 16.55 5.35 5.68
N TYR A 125 16.56 4.39 6.59
CA TYR A 125 15.83 4.44 7.87
C TYR A 125 14.32 4.64 7.75
N VAL A 126 13.74 4.19 6.63
CA VAL A 126 12.29 4.24 6.43
C VAL A 126 11.60 3.21 7.32
N ILE A 127 10.44 3.59 7.86
CA ILE A 127 9.60 2.71 8.66
C ILE A 127 8.30 2.46 7.90
N PHE A 128 8.00 1.20 7.64
CA PHE A 128 6.75 0.79 7.00
C PHE A 128 5.74 0.26 8.01
N GLU A 129 4.47 0.53 7.77
CA GLU A 129 3.35 -0.15 8.39
C GLU A 129 2.70 -1.14 7.42
N GLU A 130 1.82 -2.00 7.95
CA GLU A 130 1.16 -3.03 7.16
C GLU A 130 0.36 -2.45 5.99
N GLY A 131 0.45 -3.12 4.83
CA GLY A 131 -0.32 -2.78 3.65
C GLY A 131 -0.04 -1.42 3.02
N CYS A 132 1.02 -0.71 3.44
CA CYS A 132 1.28 0.64 2.93
C CYS A 132 1.51 0.69 1.41
N PHE A 133 1.90 -0.42 0.78
CA PHE A 133 2.07 -0.59 -0.66
C PHE A 133 1.27 -1.77 -1.22
N ASP A 134 0.14 -2.11 -0.61
CA ASP A 134 -0.71 -3.18 -1.12
C ASP A 134 -1.14 -2.91 -2.56
N GLY A 135 -1.05 -3.94 -3.39
CA GLY A 135 -1.57 -3.89 -4.76
C GLY A 135 -0.82 -2.99 -5.75
N ILE A 136 0.39 -2.48 -5.44
CA ILE A 136 1.16 -1.67 -6.41
C ILE A 136 1.73 -2.51 -7.56
N ARG A 137 2.15 -1.83 -8.64
CA ARG A 137 2.60 -2.47 -9.89
C ARG A 137 4.09 -2.73 -9.98
N THR A 138 4.88 -2.31 -8.99
CA THR A 138 6.33 -2.48 -9.03
C THR A 138 6.72 -3.95 -9.07
N LYS A 139 7.69 -4.27 -9.93
CA LYS A 139 8.23 -5.62 -10.12
C LYS A 139 9.54 -5.83 -9.35
N GLN A 140 10.20 -4.74 -8.99
CA GLN A 140 11.47 -4.76 -8.28
C GLN A 140 11.52 -3.61 -7.29
N VAL A 141 11.89 -3.92 -6.07
CA VAL A 141 12.11 -2.95 -4.99
C VAL A 141 13.50 -3.18 -4.44
N ASN A 142 14.28 -2.11 -4.31
CA ASN A 142 15.52 -2.13 -3.56
C ASN A 142 15.23 -1.61 -2.15
N ILE A 143 15.33 -2.48 -1.15
CA ILE A 143 15.00 -2.17 0.23
C ILE A 143 16.30 -2.00 1.00
N PRO A 144 16.58 -0.79 1.53
CA PRO A 144 17.76 -0.55 2.36
C PRO A 144 17.77 -1.42 3.63
N ASP A 145 18.95 -1.88 4.05
CA ASP A 145 19.13 -2.70 5.28
C ASP A 145 18.70 -1.95 6.56
N THR A 146 18.62 -0.64 6.49
CA THR A 146 18.16 0.24 7.59
C THR A 146 16.64 0.30 7.74
N THR A 147 15.91 -0.30 6.81
CA THR A 147 14.44 -0.31 6.79
C THR A 147 13.87 -1.07 7.98
N LYS A 148 12.79 -0.55 8.55
CA LYS A 148 12.05 -1.17 9.65
C LYS A 148 10.58 -1.33 9.31
N TRP A 149 9.92 -2.23 10.01
CA TRP A 149 8.51 -2.50 9.89
C TRP A 149 7.80 -2.46 11.24
N VAL A 150 6.58 -1.94 11.26
CA VAL A 150 5.68 -1.96 12.41
C VAL A 150 4.46 -2.78 12.03
N PRO A 151 4.20 -3.92 12.69
CA PRO A 151 2.99 -4.69 12.47
C PRO A 151 1.74 -3.87 12.86
N SER A 152 0.60 -4.18 12.23
CA SER A 152 -0.67 -3.64 12.68
C SER A 152 -0.89 -3.97 14.15
N ARG A 153 -1.43 -3.01 14.91
CA ARG A 153 -1.89 -3.30 16.25
C ARG A 153 -2.97 -4.39 16.15
N ILE A 154 -2.70 -5.57 16.71
CA ILE A 154 -3.79 -6.41 17.20
C ILE A 154 -4.44 -5.54 18.29
N GLU A 155 -5.76 -5.33 18.18
CA GLU A 155 -6.56 -4.55 19.14
C GLU A 155 -6.54 -5.24 20.52
N ASP A 156 -5.38 -5.29 21.15
CA ASP A 156 -5.25 -5.72 22.53
C ASP A 156 -4.93 -4.47 23.36
N GLU A 157 -5.68 -4.25 24.41
CA GLU A 157 -5.84 -3.02 25.18
C GLU A 157 -4.56 -2.55 25.92
N SER A 158 -3.39 -3.05 25.60
CA SER A 158 -2.15 -2.58 26.19
C SER A 158 -1.54 -1.44 25.38
N ASP A 159 -1.40 -0.29 26.03
CA ASP A 159 -0.81 0.98 25.55
C ASP A 159 0.71 0.89 25.26
N SER A 160 1.20 -0.30 24.91
CA SER A 160 2.59 -0.53 24.57
C SER A 160 2.85 -0.16 23.11
N CYS A 161 3.63 0.89 22.87
CA CYS A 161 4.19 1.21 21.57
C CYS A 161 4.92 -0.02 21.03
N ILE A 162 4.44 -0.61 19.93
CA ILE A 162 5.16 -1.68 19.24
C ILE A 162 6.45 -1.08 18.67
N GLU A 163 7.61 -1.60 19.13
CA GLU A 163 8.89 -1.14 18.58
C GLU A 163 9.05 -1.61 17.13
N PRO A 164 9.56 -0.74 16.22
CA PRO A 164 9.81 -1.12 14.84
C PRO A 164 10.83 -2.26 14.73
N ILE A 165 10.46 -3.31 14.00
CA ILE A 165 11.27 -4.51 13.78
C ILE A 165 12.17 -4.28 12.55
N PRO A 166 13.50 -4.56 12.62
CA PRO A 166 14.35 -4.51 11.43
C PRO A 166 13.88 -5.50 10.36
N VAL A 167 13.85 -5.05 9.11
CA VAL A 167 13.62 -5.92 7.97
C VAL A 167 14.93 -6.63 7.64
N SER A 168 15.19 -7.76 8.31
CA SER A 168 16.41 -8.56 8.12
C SER A 168 16.23 -9.66 7.07
N SER A 169 17.34 -10.17 6.53
CA SER A 169 17.37 -11.16 5.46
C SER A 169 16.61 -12.46 5.76
N ASP A 170 16.49 -12.86 7.02
CA ASP A 170 15.88 -14.15 7.41
C ASP A 170 14.35 -14.07 7.57
N SER A 171 13.82 -12.90 7.93
CA SER A 171 12.38 -12.64 8.05
C SER A 171 11.81 -11.77 6.91
N MET A 172 12.67 -11.37 5.99
CA MET A 172 12.38 -10.35 4.96
C MET A 172 11.14 -10.68 4.13
N TYR A 173 10.97 -11.94 3.73
CA TYR A 173 9.86 -12.32 2.84
C TYR A 173 8.50 -12.24 3.52
N ASP A 174 8.39 -12.63 4.80
CA ASP A 174 7.13 -12.58 5.53
C ASP A 174 6.76 -11.13 5.82
N ILE A 175 7.71 -10.32 6.28
CA ILE A 175 7.50 -8.89 6.55
C ILE A 175 7.17 -8.13 5.26
N LEU A 176 7.92 -8.36 4.19
CA LEU A 176 7.65 -7.69 2.91
C LEU A 176 6.33 -8.15 2.28
N GLY A 177 5.89 -9.39 2.54
CA GLY A 177 4.57 -9.86 2.19
C GLY A 177 3.45 -9.03 2.84
N PHE A 178 3.63 -8.56 4.08
CA PHE A 178 2.68 -7.68 4.74
C PHE A 178 2.72 -6.23 4.25
N ILE A 179 3.88 -5.75 3.79
CA ILE A 179 4.07 -4.37 3.28
C ILE A 179 3.54 -4.24 1.84
N PHE A 180 3.81 -5.23 0.99
CA PHE A 180 3.57 -5.24 -0.45
C PHE A 180 2.51 -6.29 -0.86
N ARG A 181 1.58 -6.62 0.00
CA ARG A 181 0.56 -7.63 -0.24
C ARG A 181 -0.20 -7.33 -1.54
N TYR A 182 -0.50 -8.37 -2.32
CA TYR A 182 -1.20 -8.25 -3.60
C TYR A 182 -0.52 -7.36 -4.65
N SER A 183 0.76 -6.95 -4.47
CA SER A 183 1.53 -6.28 -5.51
C SER A 183 2.07 -7.28 -6.54
N ILE A 184 2.46 -6.78 -7.73
CA ILE A 184 3.12 -7.65 -8.73
C ILE A 184 4.42 -8.22 -8.15
N TRP A 185 5.18 -7.42 -7.41
CA TRP A 185 6.39 -7.86 -6.72
C TRP A 185 6.12 -9.04 -5.79
N HIS A 186 5.06 -8.99 -4.98
CA HIS A 186 4.66 -10.07 -4.07
C HIS A 186 4.44 -11.40 -4.82
N TYR A 187 3.65 -11.36 -5.90
CA TYR A 187 3.40 -12.57 -6.70
C TYR A 187 4.65 -13.09 -7.39
N MET A 188 5.55 -12.22 -7.85
CA MET A 188 6.83 -12.64 -8.42
C MET A 188 7.74 -13.31 -7.39
N GLU A 189 7.77 -12.85 -6.14
CA GLU A 189 8.52 -13.50 -5.07
C GLU A 189 7.90 -14.84 -4.65
N LEU A 190 6.57 -14.92 -4.54
CA LEU A 190 5.87 -16.20 -4.32
C LEU A 190 6.21 -17.22 -5.43
N LEU A 191 6.14 -16.80 -6.70
CA LEU A 191 6.48 -17.65 -7.84
C LEU A 191 7.94 -18.14 -7.80
N LYS A 192 8.86 -17.25 -7.48
CA LYS A 192 10.29 -17.59 -7.35
C LYS A 192 10.54 -18.61 -6.23
N ARG A 193 9.85 -18.52 -5.09
CA ARG A 193 9.91 -19.49 -3.99
C ARG A 193 9.26 -20.81 -4.39
N ALA A 194 8.08 -20.78 -5.02
CA ALA A 194 7.38 -21.97 -5.51
C ALA A 194 8.23 -22.79 -6.49
N ARG A 195 8.95 -22.11 -7.40
CA ARG A 195 9.90 -22.72 -8.33
C ARG A 195 11.09 -23.43 -7.64
N LYS A 196 11.39 -23.04 -6.40
CA LYS A 196 12.41 -23.69 -5.56
C LYS A 196 11.82 -24.83 -4.69
N GLY A 197 10.55 -25.15 -4.84
CA GLY A 197 9.88 -26.22 -4.11
C GLY A 197 9.19 -25.79 -2.81
N ASP A 198 8.97 -24.51 -2.58
CA ASP A 198 8.22 -24.02 -1.43
C ASP A 198 6.71 -24.22 -1.66
N GLU A 199 6.16 -25.29 -1.06
CA GLU A 199 4.75 -25.66 -1.21
C GLU A 199 3.78 -24.64 -0.57
N TRP A 200 4.22 -23.91 0.46
CA TRP A 200 3.43 -22.82 1.02
C TRP A 200 3.31 -21.67 0.01
N ALA A 201 4.43 -21.20 -0.53
CA ALA A 201 4.45 -20.12 -1.52
C ALA A 201 3.66 -20.50 -2.79
N LYS A 202 3.69 -21.77 -3.20
CA LYS A 202 2.91 -22.29 -4.32
C LYS A 202 1.39 -22.18 -4.06
N ARG A 203 0.94 -22.55 -2.85
CA ARG A 203 -0.48 -22.44 -2.45
C ARG A 203 -0.93 -20.99 -2.34
N GLU A 204 -0.13 -20.13 -1.70
CA GLU A 204 -0.44 -18.70 -1.57
C GLU A 204 -0.52 -18.02 -2.94
N PHE A 205 0.41 -18.35 -3.85
CA PHE A 205 0.37 -17.86 -5.23
C PHE A 205 -0.93 -18.25 -5.94
N ALA A 206 -1.28 -19.54 -5.91
CA ALA A 206 -2.48 -20.05 -6.57
C ALA A 206 -3.76 -19.45 -5.96
N SER A 207 -3.83 -19.38 -4.63
CA SER A 207 -4.94 -18.75 -3.89
C SER A 207 -5.13 -17.29 -4.25
N GLY A 208 -4.05 -16.53 -4.31
CA GLY A 208 -4.09 -15.10 -4.63
C GLY A 208 -4.55 -14.84 -6.07
N ILE A 209 -4.07 -15.62 -7.04
CA ILE A 209 -4.51 -15.51 -8.44
C ILE A 209 -5.99 -15.89 -8.60
N SER A 210 -6.43 -16.98 -7.97
CA SER A 210 -7.83 -17.42 -7.97
C SER A 210 -8.75 -16.35 -7.36
N SER A 211 -8.35 -15.78 -6.22
CA SER A 211 -9.10 -14.70 -5.56
C SER A 211 -9.20 -13.45 -6.44
N MET A 212 -8.12 -13.06 -7.14
CA MET A 212 -8.18 -11.93 -8.09
C MET A 212 -9.11 -12.21 -9.26
N ASN A 213 -9.08 -13.43 -9.83
CA ASN A 213 -9.99 -13.83 -10.91
C ASN A 213 -11.45 -13.73 -10.46
N PHE A 214 -11.76 -14.22 -9.25
CA PHE A 214 -13.09 -14.10 -8.67
C PHE A 214 -13.50 -12.64 -8.50
N MET A 215 -12.66 -11.80 -7.89
CA MET A 215 -12.95 -10.38 -7.70
C MET A 215 -13.20 -9.65 -9.03
N ILE A 216 -12.42 -9.93 -10.08
CA ILE A 216 -12.63 -9.37 -11.42
C ILE A 216 -13.96 -9.82 -11.99
N SER A 217 -14.36 -11.07 -11.82
CA SER A 217 -15.63 -11.59 -12.32
C SER A 217 -16.84 -10.92 -11.67
N VAL A 218 -16.74 -10.64 -10.36
CA VAL A 218 -17.79 -9.96 -9.60
C VAL A 218 -17.84 -8.47 -9.93
N THR A 219 -16.69 -7.80 -10.04
CA THR A 219 -16.62 -6.35 -10.26
C THR A 219 -16.91 -5.92 -11.72
N GLN A 220 -16.99 -6.84 -12.68
CA GLN A 220 -17.54 -6.53 -14.00
C GLN A 220 -19.02 -6.10 -13.94
N ASN A 221 -19.73 -6.43 -12.87
CA ASN A 221 -21.13 -6.09 -12.64
C ASN A 221 -21.35 -4.93 -11.64
N GLU A 222 -20.34 -4.57 -10.85
CA GLU A 222 -20.45 -3.51 -9.85
C GLU A 222 -19.19 -2.63 -9.88
N SER A 223 -19.36 -1.32 -10.02
CA SER A 223 -18.31 -0.32 -10.24
C SER A 223 -17.38 -0.04 -9.05
N LEU A 224 -17.25 -0.95 -8.07
CA LEU A 224 -16.69 -0.64 -6.76
C LEU A 224 -15.22 -1.02 -6.55
N TYR A 225 -14.66 -1.98 -7.27
CA TYR A 225 -13.25 -2.34 -7.09
C TYR A 225 -12.60 -2.84 -8.39
N LYS A 226 -11.58 -2.12 -8.86
CA LYS A 226 -10.71 -2.63 -9.93
C LYS A 226 -9.32 -2.85 -9.35
N PRO A 227 -8.82 -4.08 -9.33
CA PRO A 227 -7.44 -4.33 -8.91
C PRO A 227 -6.46 -3.48 -9.74
N PRO A 228 -5.32 -3.08 -9.18
CA PRO A 228 -4.35 -2.19 -9.84
C PRO A 228 -3.69 -2.83 -11.06
N PHE A 229 -3.74 -4.16 -11.17
CA PHE A 229 -3.26 -4.94 -12.30
C PHE A 229 -4.18 -6.15 -12.55
N SER A 230 -4.10 -6.71 -13.77
CA SER A 230 -4.84 -7.92 -14.13
C SER A 230 -4.04 -9.17 -13.77
N PRO A 231 -4.69 -10.26 -13.31
CA PRO A 231 -4.03 -11.57 -13.18
C PRO A 231 -3.31 -11.99 -14.45
N THR A 232 -3.80 -11.61 -15.62
CA THR A 232 -3.18 -11.89 -16.92
C THR A 232 -1.73 -11.38 -16.99
N GLU A 233 -1.40 -10.27 -16.32
CA GLU A 233 -0.03 -9.74 -16.27
C GLU A 233 0.94 -10.69 -15.56
N ILE A 234 0.46 -11.49 -14.62
CA ILE A 234 1.25 -12.51 -13.92
C ILE A 234 1.15 -13.84 -14.64
N LEU A 235 -0.03 -14.21 -15.12
CA LEU A 235 -0.25 -15.47 -15.81
C LEU A 235 0.60 -15.63 -17.07
N CYS A 236 0.93 -14.54 -17.77
CA CYS A 236 1.81 -14.58 -18.93
C CYS A 236 3.28 -14.91 -18.57
N LEU A 237 3.65 -14.87 -17.29
CA LEU A 237 4.98 -15.24 -16.79
C LEU A 237 5.09 -16.74 -16.44
N LEU A 238 3.96 -17.47 -16.46
CA LEU A 238 3.88 -18.88 -16.07
C LEU A 238 4.05 -19.79 -17.26
N ASP A 239 4.74 -20.90 -17.02
CA ASP A 239 4.68 -22.05 -17.92
C ASP A 239 3.39 -22.88 -17.72
N GLU A 240 3.16 -23.91 -18.57
CA GLU A 240 1.93 -24.70 -18.51
C GLU A 240 1.81 -25.53 -17.21
N ASN A 241 2.93 -25.97 -16.63
CA ASN A 241 2.90 -26.71 -15.36
C ASN A 241 2.52 -25.76 -14.20
N GLU A 242 3.00 -24.54 -14.23
CA GLU A 242 2.72 -23.52 -13.23
C GLU A 242 1.26 -23.06 -13.30
N LYS A 243 0.69 -22.89 -14.48
CA LYS A 243 -0.75 -22.64 -14.68
C LYS A 243 -1.62 -23.74 -14.08
N HIS A 244 -1.14 -24.98 -14.15
CA HIS A 244 -1.83 -26.12 -13.56
C HIS A 244 -1.92 -26.04 -12.02
N TRP A 245 -1.03 -25.33 -11.34
CA TRP A 245 -1.14 -25.12 -9.89
C TRP A 245 -2.43 -24.38 -9.50
N ILE A 246 -2.83 -23.41 -10.31
CA ILE A 246 -4.05 -22.62 -10.09
C ILE A 246 -5.27 -23.51 -10.29
N SER A 247 -5.33 -24.26 -11.39
CA SER A 247 -6.44 -25.19 -11.67
C SER A 247 -6.58 -26.26 -10.57
N GLN A 248 -5.47 -26.84 -10.10
CA GLN A 248 -5.49 -27.80 -8.99
C GLN A 248 -5.99 -27.17 -7.68
N PHE A 249 -5.62 -25.93 -7.41
CA PHE A 249 -6.10 -25.22 -6.23
C PHE A 249 -7.62 -25.00 -6.31
N GLU A 250 -8.13 -24.52 -7.43
CA GLU A 250 -9.56 -24.29 -7.67
C GLU A 250 -10.38 -25.58 -7.56
N GLU A 251 -9.95 -26.67 -8.21
CA GLU A 251 -10.57 -27.99 -8.09
C GLU A 251 -10.63 -28.51 -6.64
N ASN A 252 -9.57 -28.29 -5.87
CA ASN A 252 -9.53 -28.68 -4.46
C ASN A 252 -10.49 -27.85 -3.60
N GLN A 253 -10.61 -26.54 -3.86
CA GLN A 253 -11.56 -25.69 -3.18
C GLN A 253 -13.02 -26.10 -3.47
N GLU A 254 -13.37 -26.38 -4.71
CA GLU A 254 -14.68 -26.88 -5.10
C GLU A 254 -15.02 -28.21 -4.41
N ARG A 255 -14.06 -29.13 -4.31
CA ARG A 255 -14.27 -30.41 -3.60
C ARG A 255 -14.58 -30.18 -2.12
N ILE A 256 -13.84 -29.29 -1.44
CA ILE A 256 -14.06 -28.97 -0.03
C ILE A 256 -15.45 -28.34 0.19
N MET A 257 -15.85 -27.41 -0.67
CA MET A 257 -17.18 -26.79 -0.59
C MET A 257 -18.30 -27.80 -0.78
N ASN A 258 -18.16 -28.71 -1.76
CA ASN A 258 -19.14 -29.74 -2.02
C ASN A 258 -19.23 -30.81 -0.90
N MET A 259 -18.13 -31.11 -0.21
CA MET A 259 -18.14 -31.99 0.96
C MET A 259 -18.87 -31.35 2.13
N ASN A 260 -18.65 -30.08 2.41
CA ASN A 260 -19.29 -29.36 3.50
C ASN A 260 -20.79 -29.17 3.24
N SER A 261 -21.23 -28.98 1.99
CA SER A 261 -22.65 -28.87 1.62
C SER A 261 -23.40 -30.21 1.71
N SER A 262 -22.71 -31.34 1.69
CA SER A 262 -23.32 -32.66 1.82
C SER A 262 -23.46 -33.12 3.29
N GLU A 263 -22.80 -32.48 4.22
CA GLU A 263 -22.95 -32.77 5.67
C GLU A 263 -24.18 -32.06 6.31
N ASP A 264 -24.68 -31.00 5.67
CA ASP A 264 -25.90 -30.30 6.13
C ASP A 264 -27.22 -31.07 5.83
N ASP A 265 -27.16 -32.17 5.04
CA ASP A 265 -28.28 -33.03 4.69
C ASP A 265 -28.42 -34.26 5.61
N LEU A 266 -27.78 -34.27 6.79
CA LEU A 266 -28.00 -35.33 7.78
C LEU A 266 -29.35 -35.12 8.48
N PRO A 267 -30.30 -36.05 8.36
CA PRO A 267 -31.59 -35.97 9.05
C PRO A 267 -31.39 -36.12 10.56
N PHE A 268 -31.79 -35.11 11.32
CA PHE A 268 -31.98 -35.22 12.75
C PHE A 268 -33.17 -36.09 13.11
#